data_192d6778e73764890322d666c0d36cbd
#
_entry.id   192d6778e73764890322d666c0d36cbd
#
_cell.length_a   1.000
_cell.length_b   1.000
_cell.length_c   1.000
_cell.angle_alpha   90.00
_cell.angle_beta   90.00
_cell.angle_gamma   90.00
#
_symmetry.space_group_name_H-M   'P 1'
#
loop_
_entity.id
_entity.type
_entity.pdbx_description
1 polymer ?
#
loop_
_entity_poly.entity_id
_entity_poly.type
_entity_poly.pdbx_seq_one_letter_code
_entity_poly.pdbx_strand_id
1 'polypeptide(L)'
;MTARALLRRGEQVVGIDNLNNYYDPALKQARLDGLSRDFGNRFRFERIDFSDAGALDKLARTSDFDRIVHLGAQAGVRYSLENPGAYFQSNLLGHGNMLELARSRGSSHFVYASSSSVYGGNKSLPFRVEDRVDHPLSLYAASKKSNELMSESYSNIFRLPSTGLRFFTVYGPWGRPDMAMWIFTKALLAGEPLPMFNGGEMRRDFTYIDDIVSGIISCLDGPPADDGSMKAGGATAPHAIYNIGNSRSEDLMRVVELLEQATGRKALCSPEPMQPGDVKDTFADISAIERDHGFKPATTIAEGVPRFVDWYREYHGI
;
A
#
# COMPACT_ATOMS: atom_id res chain seq x y z
N MET A 1 -2.35 -7.07 -7.93
CA MET A 1 -3.83 -6.99 -7.90
C MET A 1 -4.32 -5.78 -8.68
N THR A 2 -3.90 -4.53 -8.40
CA THR A 2 -4.33 -3.33 -9.16
C THR A 2 -4.12 -3.46 -10.67
N ALA A 3 -2.91 -3.85 -11.12
CA ALA A 3 -2.66 -4.11 -12.54
C ALA A 3 -3.64 -5.15 -13.14
N ARG A 4 -3.92 -6.24 -12.41
CA ARG A 4 -4.90 -7.25 -12.85
C ARG A 4 -6.30 -6.67 -13.02
N ALA A 5 -6.73 -5.80 -12.12
CA ALA A 5 -8.05 -5.18 -12.21
C ALA A 5 -8.15 -4.20 -13.39
N LEU A 6 -7.10 -3.40 -13.64
CA LEU A 6 -7.03 -2.51 -14.81
C LEU A 6 -7.04 -3.32 -16.13
N LEU A 7 -6.25 -4.39 -16.20
CA LEU A 7 -6.19 -5.28 -17.37
C LEU A 7 -7.53 -6.00 -17.63
N ARG A 8 -8.27 -6.42 -16.57
CA ARG A 8 -9.63 -6.98 -16.71
C ARG A 8 -10.63 -5.95 -17.25
N ARG A 9 -10.41 -4.68 -16.94
CA ARG A 9 -11.21 -3.57 -17.45
C ARG A 9 -10.91 -3.21 -18.92
N GLY A 10 -9.87 -3.83 -19.51
CA GLY A 10 -9.47 -3.61 -20.89
C GLY A 10 -8.31 -2.63 -21.09
N GLU A 11 -7.75 -2.08 -20.05
CA GLU A 11 -6.61 -1.17 -20.09
C GLU A 11 -5.34 -1.87 -20.59
N GLN A 12 -4.40 -1.08 -21.10
CA GLN A 12 -3.02 -1.50 -21.30
C GLN A 12 -2.19 -1.07 -20.09
N VAL A 13 -1.36 -1.96 -19.57
CA VAL A 13 -0.58 -1.70 -18.37
C VAL A 13 0.90 -1.95 -18.61
N VAL A 14 1.72 -0.95 -18.33
CA VAL A 14 3.17 -1.12 -18.21
C VAL A 14 3.51 -1.15 -16.71
N GLY A 15 4.01 -2.28 -16.23
CA GLY A 15 4.48 -2.44 -14.86
C GLY A 15 6.00 -2.30 -14.76
N ILE A 16 6.49 -1.62 -13.73
CA ILE A 16 7.91 -1.54 -13.41
C ILE A 16 8.17 -2.02 -11.99
N ASP A 17 9.26 -2.75 -11.78
CA ASP A 17 9.82 -3.17 -10.47
C ASP A 17 11.30 -3.53 -10.68
N ASN A 18 12.15 -3.29 -9.68
CA ASN A 18 13.55 -3.69 -9.76
C ASN A 18 13.80 -5.15 -9.37
N LEU A 19 12.76 -5.84 -8.89
CA LEU A 19 12.79 -7.22 -8.40
C LEU A 19 13.88 -7.43 -7.34
N ASN A 20 14.06 -6.46 -6.43
CA ASN A 20 15.02 -6.57 -5.36
C ASN A 20 14.69 -7.75 -4.41
N ASN A 21 15.67 -8.13 -3.61
CA ASN A 21 15.61 -9.26 -2.70
C ASN A 21 15.19 -8.90 -1.27
N TYR A 22 14.45 -7.81 -1.07
CA TYR A 22 13.90 -7.45 0.24
C TYR A 22 13.06 -8.61 0.83
N TYR A 23 12.33 -9.29 -0.03
CA TYR A 23 11.77 -10.62 0.23
C TYR A 23 11.98 -11.51 -1.01
N ASP A 24 11.64 -12.80 -0.90
CA ASP A 24 11.87 -13.78 -1.96
C ASP A 24 11.37 -13.27 -3.33
N PRO A 25 12.26 -13.05 -4.31
CA PRO A 25 11.89 -12.61 -5.65
C PRO A 25 10.98 -13.59 -6.40
N ALA A 26 10.94 -14.87 -6.02
CA ALA A 26 10.04 -15.85 -6.62
C ALA A 26 8.57 -15.44 -6.51
N LEU A 27 8.17 -14.82 -5.40
CA LEU A 27 6.81 -14.30 -5.24
C LEU A 27 6.53 -13.13 -6.22
N LYS A 28 7.53 -12.26 -6.47
CA LYS A 28 7.40 -11.18 -7.45
C LYS A 28 7.28 -11.75 -8.87
N GLN A 29 8.12 -12.73 -9.20
CA GLN A 29 8.09 -13.42 -10.49
C GLN A 29 6.74 -14.12 -10.72
N ALA A 30 6.23 -14.86 -9.76
CA ALA A 30 4.93 -15.52 -9.87
C ALA A 30 3.77 -14.55 -10.13
N ARG A 31 3.81 -13.33 -9.55
CA ARG A 31 2.83 -12.26 -9.84
C ARG A 31 2.92 -11.81 -11.32
N LEU A 32 4.14 -11.65 -11.85
CA LEU A 32 4.39 -11.24 -13.23
C LEU A 32 3.97 -12.33 -14.22
N ASP A 33 4.34 -13.57 -13.96
CA ASP A 33 3.99 -14.73 -14.79
C ASP A 33 2.47 -14.87 -14.91
N GLY A 34 1.76 -14.69 -13.78
CA GLY A 34 0.30 -14.70 -13.77
C GLY A 34 -0.33 -13.58 -14.60
N LEU A 35 0.24 -12.37 -14.57
CA LEU A 35 -0.24 -11.25 -15.40
C LEU A 35 0.07 -11.48 -16.88
N SER A 36 1.27 -11.90 -17.22
CA SER A 36 1.69 -12.17 -18.60
C SER A 36 0.88 -13.29 -19.23
N ARG A 37 0.65 -14.39 -18.47
CA ARG A 37 -0.16 -15.53 -18.93
C ARG A 37 -1.61 -15.13 -19.21
N ASP A 38 -2.22 -14.36 -18.28
CA ASP A 38 -3.65 -14.08 -18.32
C ASP A 38 -4.01 -12.95 -19.28
N PHE A 39 -3.08 -12.03 -19.59
CA PHE A 39 -3.37 -10.82 -20.34
C PHE A 39 -2.50 -10.58 -21.59
N GLY A 40 -1.44 -11.36 -21.78
CA GLY A 40 -0.60 -11.32 -22.98
C GLY A 40 -0.02 -9.93 -23.25
N ASN A 41 -0.21 -9.45 -24.48
CA ASN A 41 0.35 -8.17 -24.95
C ASN A 41 -0.26 -6.91 -24.32
N ARG A 42 -1.34 -7.04 -23.56
CA ARG A 42 -1.90 -5.91 -22.79
C ARG A 42 -1.11 -5.59 -21.52
N PHE A 43 -0.28 -6.52 -21.08
CA PHE A 43 0.64 -6.32 -19.96
C PHE A 43 2.08 -6.37 -20.45
N ARG A 44 2.81 -5.29 -20.23
CA ARG A 44 4.25 -5.22 -20.43
C ARG A 44 4.95 -4.99 -19.09
N PHE A 45 6.01 -5.72 -18.83
CA PHE A 45 6.84 -5.53 -17.65
C PHE A 45 8.24 -5.07 -18.05
N GLU A 46 8.73 -4.06 -17.35
CA GLU A 46 10.10 -3.55 -17.48
C GLU A 46 10.81 -3.64 -16.13
N ARG A 47 11.96 -4.30 -16.10
CA ARG A 47 12.77 -4.37 -14.89
C ARG A 47 13.53 -3.08 -14.70
N ILE A 48 12.94 -2.14 -13.99
CA ILE A 48 13.46 -0.78 -13.76
C ILE A 48 13.44 -0.49 -12.26
N ASP A 49 14.53 0.07 -11.75
CA ASP A 49 14.53 0.79 -10.49
C ASP A 49 14.09 2.23 -10.75
N PHE A 50 12.96 2.63 -10.19
CA PHE A 50 12.42 3.96 -10.39
C PHE A 50 13.25 5.07 -9.73
N SER A 51 14.28 4.73 -8.96
CA SER A 51 15.30 5.67 -8.50
C SER A 51 16.37 5.99 -9.57
N ASP A 52 16.40 5.21 -10.68
CA ASP A 52 17.23 5.50 -11.85
C ASP A 52 16.45 6.37 -12.85
N ALA A 53 16.68 7.68 -12.80
CA ALA A 53 16.05 8.65 -13.70
C ALA A 53 16.35 8.33 -15.18
N GLY A 54 17.57 7.87 -15.50
CA GLY A 54 17.93 7.55 -16.88
C GLY A 54 17.18 6.34 -17.44
N ALA A 55 16.86 5.34 -16.60
CA ALA A 55 16.02 4.21 -16.99
C ALA A 55 14.57 4.63 -17.21
N LEU A 56 14.03 5.53 -16.36
CA LEU A 56 12.69 6.09 -16.54
C LEU A 56 12.60 6.96 -17.80
N ASP A 57 13.61 7.75 -18.12
CA ASP A 57 13.66 8.55 -19.36
C ASP A 57 13.63 7.66 -20.60
N LYS A 58 14.34 6.53 -20.59
CA LYS A 58 14.28 5.55 -21.69
C LYS A 58 12.88 4.96 -21.84
N LEU A 59 12.25 4.59 -20.73
CA LEU A 59 10.87 4.10 -20.71
C LEU A 59 9.90 5.14 -21.29
N ALA A 60 10.05 6.40 -20.87
CA ALA A 60 9.23 7.51 -21.31
C ALA A 60 9.28 7.76 -22.82
N ARG A 61 10.42 7.48 -23.48
CA ARG A 61 10.58 7.62 -24.93
C ARG A 61 9.87 6.52 -25.73
N THR A 62 9.60 5.39 -25.11
CA THR A 62 9.03 4.19 -25.76
C THR A 62 7.57 3.92 -25.37
N SER A 63 6.99 4.75 -24.50
CA SER A 63 5.66 4.54 -23.96
C SER A 63 5.00 5.85 -23.61
N ASP A 64 3.72 5.97 -23.90
CA ASP A 64 2.88 7.05 -23.40
C ASP A 64 2.10 6.57 -22.19
N PHE A 65 2.02 7.41 -21.17
CA PHE A 65 1.31 7.13 -19.93
C PHE A 65 0.25 8.20 -19.73
N ASP A 66 -1.00 7.82 -19.85
CA ASP A 66 -2.12 8.70 -19.50
C ASP A 66 -2.21 8.90 -17.99
N ARG A 67 -2.11 7.80 -17.23
CA ARG A 67 -2.20 7.81 -15.76
C ARG A 67 -1.13 6.94 -15.13
N ILE A 68 -0.68 7.32 -13.95
CA ILE A 68 0.36 6.60 -13.20
C ILE A 68 -0.19 6.21 -11.84
N VAL A 69 -0.04 4.92 -11.48
CA VAL A 69 -0.32 4.39 -10.13
C VAL A 69 1.00 3.95 -9.52
N HIS A 70 1.58 4.81 -8.67
CA HIS A 70 2.88 4.61 -8.02
C HIS A 70 2.71 3.97 -6.62
N LEU A 71 2.73 2.64 -6.59
CA LEU A 71 2.67 1.86 -5.34
C LEU A 71 4.05 1.35 -4.90
N GLY A 72 5.09 1.62 -5.69
CA GLY A 72 6.47 1.23 -5.40
C GLY A 72 7.06 2.03 -4.23
N ALA A 73 7.73 1.34 -3.32
CA ALA A 73 8.49 1.95 -2.23
C ALA A 73 9.34 0.90 -1.52
N GLN A 74 10.38 1.35 -0.79
CA GLN A 74 10.88 0.57 0.33
C GLN A 74 9.89 0.69 1.47
N ALA A 75 9.26 -0.42 1.85
CA ALA A 75 8.29 -0.50 2.92
C ALA A 75 8.89 -1.15 4.17
N GLY A 76 8.13 -1.08 5.30
CA GLY A 76 8.53 -1.66 6.57
C GLY A 76 9.07 -0.61 7.55
N VAL A 77 8.39 -0.46 8.69
CA VAL A 77 8.81 0.46 9.76
C VAL A 77 10.16 0.01 10.35
N ARG A 78 10.27 -1.28 10.65
CA ARG A 78 11.46 -1.87 11.32
C ARG A 78 12.69 -1.81 10.43
N TYR A 79 12.55 -2.24 9.18
CA TYR A 79 13.66 -2.23 8.22
C TYR A 79 14.23 -0.82 7.98
N SER A 80 13.45 0.23 8.24
CA SER A 80 13.94 1.62 8.14
C SER A 80 15.00 1.97 9.21
N LEU A 81 15.06 1.19 10.30
CA LEU A 81 16.13 1.31 11.31
C LEU A 81 17.41 0.58 10.89
N GLU A 82 17.26 -0.52 10.15
CA GLU A 82 18.37 -1.37 9.71
C GLU A 82 19.03 -0.83 8.44
N ASN A 83 18.25 -0.37 7.48
CA ASN A 83 18.72 0.13 6.19
C ASN A 83 18.06 1.45 5.78
N PRO A 84 18.39 2.58 6.43
CA PRO A 84 17.81 3.88 6.12
C PRO A 84 18.11 4.36 4.69
N GLY A 85 19.25 3.98 4.11
CA GLY A 85 19.65 4.35 2.75
C GLY A 85 18.64 3.91 1.69
N ALA A 86 18.03 2.73 1.85
CA ALA A 86 17.01 2.23 0.94
C ALA A 86 15.77 3.13 0.89
N TYR A 87 15.42 3.79 2.01
CA TYR A 87 14.28 4.70 2.08
C TYR A 87 14.57 6.04 1.42
N PHE A 88 15.78 6.58 1.58
CA PHE A 88 16.19 7.79 0.85
C PHE A 88 16.20 7.54 -0.66
N GLN A 89 16.75 6.40 -1.08
CA GLN A 89 16.85 6.05 -2.49
C GLN A 89 15.47 5.81 -3.11
N SER A 90 14.69 4.88 -2.57
CA SER A 90 13.40 4.50 -3.15
C SER A 90 12.32 5.54 -2.88
N ASN A 91 12.15 5.96 -1.60
CA ASN A 91 10.97 6.73 -1.24
C ASN A 91 11.12 8.23 -1.51
N LEU A 92 12.33 8.79 -1.47
CA LEU A 92 12.52 10.21 -1.76
C LEU A 92 12.97 10.42 -3.21
N LEU A 93 14.15 9.93 -3.57
CA LEU A 93 14.66 10.10 -4.93
C LEU A 93 13.75 9.43 -5.96
N GLY A 94 13.38 8.17 -5.71
CA GLY A 94 12.50 7.42 -6.62
C GLY A 94 11.13 8.06 -6.79
N HIS A 95 10.52 8.52 -5.70
CA HIS A 95 9.22 9.22 -5.80
C HIS A 95 9.35 10.54 -6.59
N GLY A 96 10.42 11.31 -6.38
CA GLY A 96 10.70 12.51 -7.15
C GLY A 96 10.84 12.23 -8.65
N ASN A 97 11.56 11.17 -9.01
CA ASN A 97 11.69 10.73 -10.41
C ASN A 97 10.34 10.34 -11.02
N MET A 98 9.45 9.69 -10.25
CA MET A 98 8.11 9.34 -10.72
C MET A 98 7.21 10.56 -10.91
N LEU A 99 7.35 11.59 -10.06
CA LEU A 99 6.68 12.88 -10.25
C LEU A 99 7.18 13.60 -11.51
N GLU A 100 8.50 13.61 -11.76
CA GLU A 100 9.08 14.15 -13.00
C GLU A 100 8.61 13.38 -14.24
N LEU A 101 8.52 12.06 -14.17
CA LEU A 101 7.94 11.25 -15.23
C LEU A 101 6.50 11.67 -15.51
N ALA A 102 5.66 11.75 -14.48
CA ALA A 102 4.26 12.16 -14.63
C ALA A 102 4.13 13.56 -15.23
N ARG A 103 4.91 14.52 -14.73
CA ARG A 103 4.93 15.90 -15.22
C ARG A 103 5.39 15.98 -16.68
N SER A 104 6.52 15.37 -17.02
CA SER A 104 7.13 15.45 -18.35
C SER A 104 6.28 14.76 -19.44
N ARG A 105 5.47 13.77 -19.03
CA ARG A 105 4.55 13.08 -19.95
C ARG A 105 3.16 13.69 -19.99
N GLY A 106 2.88 14.72 -19.19
CA GLY A 106 1.55 15.34 -19.11
C GLY A 106 0.48 14.35 -18.62
N SER A 107 0.86 13.47 -17.66
CA SER A 107 -0.10 12.48 -17.13
C SER A 107 -1.33 13.18 -16.55
N SER A 108 -2.51 12.68 -16.89
CA SER A 108 -3.79 13.25 -16.45
C SER A 108 -4.07 12.98 -14.97
N HIS A 109 -3.40 11.99 -14.38
CA HIS A 109 -3.51 11.68 -12.95
C HIS A 109 -2.31 10.87 -12.42
N PHE A 110 -1.80 11.26 -11.26
CA PHE A 110 -0.76 10.58 -10.50
C PHE A 110 -1.31 10.10 -9.15
N VAL A 111 -1.60 8.79 -9.02
CA VAL A 111 -2.03 8.18 -7.76
C VAL A 111 -0.82 7.54 -7.08
N TYR A 112 -0.59 7.82 -5.81
CA TYR A 112 0.58 7.31 -5.10
C TYR A 112 0.26 6.75 -3.71
N ALA A 113 1.09 5.80 -3.27
CA ALA A 113 0.98 5.22 -1.94
C ALA A 113 1.63 6.12 -0.89
N SER A 114 0.81 6.66 0.03
CA SER A 114 1.22 7.08 1.37
C SER A 114 1.01 5.92 2.37
N SER A 115 0.88 6.19 3.65
CA SER A 115 0.74 5.18 4.70
C SER A 115 0.08 5.76 5.95
N SER A 116 -0.70 4.96 6.66
CA SER A 116 -1.19 5.31 8.01
C SER A 116 -0.05 5.55 9.02
N SER A 117 1.17 5.11 8.73
CA SER A 117 2.35 5.40 9.56
C SER A 117 2.64 6.89 9.68
N VAL A 118 2.16 7.75 8.76
CA VAL A 118 2.32 9.21 8.83
C VAL A 118 1.64 9.82 10.08
N TYR A 119 0.60 9.17 10.62
CA TYR A 119 -0.06 9.62 11.84
C TYR A 119 0.85 9.53 13.07
N GLY A 120 1.90 8.69 13.02
CA GLY A 120 2.94 8.65 14.03
C GLY A 120 2.40 8.48 15.44
N GLY A 121 2.71 9.44 16.31
CA GLY A 121 2.30 9.45 17.73
C GLY A 121 0.89 9.99 17.98
N ASN A 122 0.05 10.23 16.96
CA ASN A 122 -1.33 10.66 17.16
C ASN A 122 -2.13 9.60 17.94
N LYS A 123 -2.86 10.05 18.96
CA LYS A 123 -3.68 9.19 19.84
C LYS A 123 -5.18 9.34 19.61
N SER A 124 -5.58 10.31 18.76
CA SER A 124 -6.99 10.54 18.44
C SER A 124 -7.45 9.55 17.38
N LEU A 125 -8.46 8.76 17.71
CA LEU A 125 -9.06 7.77 16.80
C LEU A 125 -10.54 8.11 16.54
N PRO A 126 -11.06 7.84 15.34
CA PRO A 126 -10.34 7.38 14.14
C PRO A 126 -9.36 8.44 13.58
N PHE A 127 -8.29 8.00 12.92
CA PHE A 127 -7.36 8.90 12.24
C PHE A 127 -8.05 9.59 11.06
N ARG A 128 -8.00 10.91 11.02
CA ARG A 128 -8.60 11.74 9.97
C ARG A 128 -7.53 12.29 9.02
N VAL A 129 -7.90 12.54 7.77
CA VAL A 129 -6.94 13.10 6.80
C VAL A 129 -6.48 14.51 7.18
N GLU A 130 -7.30 15.24 7.92
CA GLU A 130 -7.03 16.58 8.45
C GLU A 130 -6.14 16.57 9.70
N ASP A 131 -5.93 15.40 10.32
CA ASP A 131 -5.07 15.30 11.51
C ASP A 131 -3.65 15.72 11.18
N ARG A 132 -3.03 16.39 12.14
CA ARG A 132 -1.63 16.79 12.04
C ARG A 132 -0.72 15.56 12.03
N VAL A 133 0.19 15.49 11.06
CA VAL A 133 1.09 14.35 10.79
C VAL A 133 2.57 14.77 10.79
N ASP A 134 2.95 15.65 11.72
CA ASP A 134 4.30 16.24 11.80
C ASP A 134 5.23 15.52 12.79
N HIS A 135 4.76 14.45 13.43
CA HIS A 135 5.50 13.72 14.45
C HIS A 135 5.65 12.23 14.06
N PRO A 136 6.40 11.92 12.97
CA PRO A 136 6.63 10.55 12.54
C PRO A 136 7.43 9.77 13.58
N LEU A 137 7.09 8.50 13.80
CA LEU A 137 7.79 7.60 14.73
C LEU A 137 8.86 6.73 14.05
N SER A 138 9.00 6.85 12.72
CA SER A 138 9.99 6.09 11.94
C SER A 138 10.44 6.86 10.70
N LEU A 139 11.60 6.52 10.17
CA LEU A 139 12.08 7.06 8.89
C LEU A 139 11.13 6.71 7.74
N TYR A 140 10.53 5.50 7.77
CA TYR A 140 9.49 5.14 6.82
C TYR A 140 8.32 6.13 6.83
N ALA A 141 7.78 6.43 8.01
CA ALA A 141 6.70 7.41 8.16
C ALA A 141 7.11 8.80 7.65
N ALA A 142 8.31 9.26 8.01
CA ALA A 142 8.86 10.53 7.54
C ALA A 142 8.99 10.55 6.01
N SER A 143 9.48 9.47 5.39
CA SER A 143 9.60 9.38 3.93
C SER A 143 8.23 9.42 3.23
N LYS A 144 7.19 8.78 3.82
CA LYS A 144 5.83 8.82 3.26
C LYS A 144 5.18 10.20 3.41
N LYS A 145 5.40 10.88 4.54
CA LYS A 145 4.97 12.29 4.68
C LYS A 145 5.69 13.19 3.67
N SER A 146 6.97 12.96 3.42
CA SER A 146 7.71 13.70 2.39
C SER A 146 7.10 13.48 0.99
N ASN A 147 6.64 12.25 0.67
CA ASN A 147 5.95 12.00 -0.59
C ASN A 147 4.67 12.84 -0.73
N GLU A 148 3.87 12.99 0.34
CA GLU A 148 2.69 13.85 0.34
C GLU A 148 3.06 15.32 0.04
N LEU A 149 4.09 15.86 0.71
CA LEU A 149 4.54 17.24 0.53
C LEU A 149 5.14 17.49 -0.87
N MET A 150 5.94 16.55 -1.38
CA MET A 150 6.49 16.63 -2.74
C MET A 150 5.39 16.64 -3.79
N SER A 151 4.42 15.72 -3.67
CA SER A 151 3.29 15.62 -4.61
C SER A 151 2.42 16.87 -4.58
N GLU A 152 2.13 17.42 -3.40
CA GLU A 152 1.38 18.67 -3.28
C GLU A 152 2.13 19.83 -3.92
N SER A 153 3.45 19.94 -3.72
CA SER A 153 4.28 20.95 -4.38
C SER A 153 4.20 20.86 -5.91
N TYR A 154 4.26 19.64 -6.47
CA TYR A 154 4.12 19.43 -7.92
C TYR A 154 2.72 19.79 -8.42
N SER A 155 1.68 19.45 -7.68
CA SER A 155 0.31 19.84 -8.01
C SER A 155 0.13 21.35 -7.97
N ASN A 156 0.75 22.05 -7.01
CA ASN A 156 0.70 23.50 -6.93
C ASN A 156 1.41 24.19 -8.10
N ILE A 157 2.64 23.76 -8.41
CA ILE A 157 3.51 24.44 -9.39
C ILE A 157 3.13 24.04 -10.82
N PHE A 158 2.95 22.76 -11.07
CA PHE A 158 2.77 22.18 -12.41
C PHE A 158 1.33 21.78 -12.72
N ARG A 159 0.42 22.00 -11.78
CA ARG A 159 -1.01 21.62 -11.89
C ARG A 159 -1.22 20.13 -12.21
N LEU A 160 -0.27 19.26 -11.77
CA LEU A 160 -0.36 17.80 -11.91
C LEU A 160 -1.45 17.26 -10.97
N PRO A 161 -2.58 16.73 -11.49
CA PRO A 161 -3.58 16.11 -10.63
C PRO A 161 -2.99 14.91 -9.90
N SER A 162 -3.03 14.92 -8.57
CA SER A 162 -2.38 13.90 -7.75
C SER A 162 -3.26 13.45 -6.59
N THR A 163 -3.26 12.13 -6.30
CA THR A 163 -3.99 11.56 -5.17
C THR A 163 -3.07 10.69 -4.31
N GLY A 164 -2.88 11.09 -3.06
CA GLY A 164 -2.19 10.31 -2.05
C GLY A 164 -3.13 9.40 -1.27
N LEU A 165 -2.79 8.12 -1.16
CA LEU A 165 -3.57 7.14 -0.42
C LEU A 165 -2.81 6.70 0.83
N ARG A 166 -3.32 7.01 2.03
CA ARG A 166 -2.79 6.53 3.31
C ARG A 166 -3.35 5.14 3.56
N PHE A 167 -2.60 4.13 3.12
CA PHE A 167 -2.96 2.72 3.35
C PHE A 167 -2.87 2.34 4.80
N PHE A 168 -3.91 1.67 5.30
CA PHE A 168 -3.89 0.96 6.58
C PHE A 168 -3.36 -0.47 6.38
N THR A 169 -3.71 -1.42 7.25
CA THR A 169 -3.13 -2.77 7.17
C THR A 169 -3.80 -3.60 6.10
N VAL A 170 -3.22 -3.63 4.91
CA VAL A 170 -3.73 -4.42 3.78
C VAL A 170 -3.34 -5.89 3.93
N TYR A 171 -4.30 -6.80 3.71
CA TYR A 171 -4.08 -8.24 3.68
C TYR A 171 -4.84 -8.91 2.53
N GLY A 172 -4.45 -10.13 2.18
CA GLY A 172 -5.11 -10.92 1.14
C GLY A 172 -4.11 -11.61 0.22
N PRO A 173 -4.60 -12.35 -0.79
CA PRO A 173 -3.78 -13.03 -1.79
C PRO A 173 -2.71 -12.14 -2.39
N TRP A 174 -1.52 -12.72 -2.61
CA TRP A 174 -0.36 -12.01 -3.15
C TRP A 174 0.20 -10.90 -2.25
N GLY A 175 -0.17 -10.89 -0.96
CA GLY A 175 0.37 -9.97 0.03
C GLY A 175 1.88 -10.13 0.21
N ARG A 176 2.49 -9.20 0.97
CA ARG A 176 3.91 -9.26 1.29
C ARG A 176 4.17 -10.25 2.44
N PRO A 177 5.28 -11.03 2.38
CA PRO A 177 5.58 -12.04 3.40
C PRO A 177 6.05 -11.47 4.74
N ASP A 178 6.39 -10.19 4.80
CA ASP A 178 6.77 -9.48 6.03
C ASP A 178 5.57 -8.93 6.83
N MET A 179 4.33 -9.19 6.37
CA MET A 179 3.11 -8.76 7.04
C MET A 179 2.55 -9.83 7.98
N ALA A 180 1.91 -9.39 9.07
CA ALA A 180 1.41 -10.27 10.14
C ALA A 180 0.57 -11.45 9.62
N MET A 181 -0.35 -11.21 8.69
CA MET A 181 -1.21 -12.28 8.13
C MET A 181 -0.40 -13.41 7.52
N TRP A 182 0.68 -13.08 6.77
CA TRP A 182 1.56 -14.08 6.18
C TRP A 182 2.42 -14.78 7.24
N ILE A 183 3.06 -14.00 8.11
CA ILE A 183 3.94 -14.53 9.18
C ILE A 183 3.16 -15.52 10.05
N PHE A 184 1.96 -15.14 10.48
CA PHE A 184 1.12 -15.97 11.35
C PHE A 184 0.64 -17.25 10.65
N THR A 185 0.20 -17.14 9.39
CA THR A 185 -0.22 -18.31 8.61
C THR A 185 0.94 -19.30 8.42
N LYS A 186 2.12 -18.80 8.08
CA LYS A 186 3.33 -19.62 7.95
C LYS A 186 3.64 -20.35 9.25
N ALA A 187 3.69 -19.64 10.37
CA ALA A 187 4.01 -20.22 11.67
C ALA A 187 2.98 -21.26 12.11
N LEU A 188 1.67 -20.99 11.96
CA LEU A 188 0.61 -21.93 12.29
C LEU A 188 0.71 -23.22 11.48
N LEU A 189 0.91 -23.13 10.16
CA LEU A 189 1.01 -24.30 9.28
C LEU A 189 2.27 -25.11 9.56
N ALA A 190 3.38 -24.44 9.93
CA ALA A 190 4.64 -25.08 10.32
C ALA A 190 4.65 -25.62 11.77
N GLY A 191 3.69 -25.24 12.62
CA GLY A 191 3.70 -25.55 14.05
C GLY A 191 4.78 -24.79 14.83
N GLU A 192 5.18 -23.63 14.32
CA GLU A 192 6.19 -22.75 14.95
C GLU A 192 5.55 -21.72 15.88
N PRO A 193 6.31 -21.19 16.87
CA PRO A 193 5.81 -20.13 17.74
C PRO A 193 5.41 -18.86 16.98
N LEU A 194 4.29 -18.27 17.38
CA LEU A 194 3.77 -17.00 16.87
C LEU A 194 4.32 -15.84 17.72
N PRO A 195 5.12 -14.92 17.15
CA PRO A 195 5.58 -13.76 17.90
C PRO A 195 4.41 -12.80 18.14
N MET A 196 4.01 -12.64 19.41
CA MET A 196 2.90 -11.78 19.82
C MET A 196 3.44 -10.50 20.43
N PHE A 197 3.72 -9.49 19.59
CA PHE A 197 4.20 -8.20 20.03
C PHE A 197 3.18 -7.51 20.95
N ASN A 198 3.69 -6.83 21.98
CA ASN A 198 2.87 -6.25 23.05
C ASN A 198 1.91 -7.26 23.69
N GLY A 199 2.31 -8.54 23.78
CA GLY A 199 1.46 -9.61 24.31
C GLY A 199 0.18 -9.86 23.50
N GLY A 200 0.08 -9.36 22.27
CA GLY A 200 -1.13 -9.43 21.46
C GLY A 200 -2.14 -8.31 21.72
N GLU A 201 -1.88 -7.42 22.67
CA GLU A 201 -2.75 -6.27 22.98
C GLU A 201 -2.58 -5.15 21.93
N MET A 202 -2.96 -5.46 20.69
CA MET A 202 -2.87 -4.54 19.55
C MET A 202 -4.15 -4.63 18.73
N ARG A 203 -4.56 -3.49 18.20
CA ARG A 203 -5.70 -3.41 17.26
C ARG A 203 -5.26 -2.80 15.94
N ARG A 204 -5.73 -3.37 14.85
CA ARG A 204 -5.40 -2.89 13.50
C ARG A 204 -6.65 -2.80 12.63
N ASP A 205 -6.67 -1.76 11.81
CA ASP A 205 -7.60 -1.66 10.70
C ASP A 205 -7.09 -2.56 9.57
N PHE A 206 -7.63 -3.79 9.50
CA PHE A 206 -7.31 -4.76 8.45
C PHE A 206 -8.26 -4.61 7.27
N THR A 207 -7.70 -4.38 6.09
CA THR A 207 -8.50 -4.18 4.87
C THR A 207 -8.13 -5.23 3.83
N TYR A 208 -9.15 -5.91 3.29
CA TYR A 208 -8.94 -6.95 2.28
C TYR A 208 -8.50 -6.35 0.94
N ILE A 209 -7.64 -7.07 0.23
CA ILE A 209 -6.98 -6.58 -0.99
C ILE A 209 -7.95 -6.15 -2.09
N ASP A 210 -9.09 -6.83 -2.26
CA ASP A 210 -10.05 -6.49 -3.32
C ASP A 210 -10.74 -5.15 -3.03
N ASP A 211 -11.06 -4.86 -1.76
CA ASP A 211 -11.59 -3.56 -1.35
C ASP A 211 -10.55 -2.46 -1.60
N ILE A 212 -9.29 -2.70 -1.24
CA ILE A 212 -8.19 -1.77 -1.51
C ILE A 212 -8.04 -1.47 -3.02
N VAL A 213 -8.08 -2.51 -3.85
CA VAL A 213 -7.98 -2.34 -5.32
C VAL A 213 -9.16 -1.55 -5.86
N SER A 214 -10.38 -1.79 -5.36
CA SER A 214 -11.56 -1.01 -5.72
C SER A 214 -11.37 0.47 -5.38
N GLY A 215 -10.88 0.80 -4.18
CA GLY A 215 -10.60 2.17 -3.77
C GLY A 215 -9.51 2.85 -4.60
N ILE A 216 -8.41 2.15 -4.91
CA ILE A 216 -7.36 2.68 -5.80
C ILE A 216 -7.94 3.04 -7.17
N ILE A 217 -8.77 2.16 -7.74
CA ILE A 217 -9.35 2.37 -9.07
C ILE A 217 -10.36 3.51 -9.07
N SER A 218 -11.22 3.59 -8.06
CA SER A 218 -12.18 4.71 -7.97
C SER A 218 -11.48 6.07 -7.84
N CYS A 219 -10.39 6.13 -7.06
CA CYS A 219 -9.55 7.33 -7.00
C CYS A 219 -8.87 7.62 -8.35
N LEU A 220 -8.31 6.60 -9.02
CA LEU A 220 -7.64 6.76 -10.32
C LEU A 220 -8.58 7.34 -11.39
N ASP A 221 -9.85 6.97 -11.34
CA ASP A 221 -10.88 7.44 -12.29
C ASP A 221 -11.41 8.86 -11.96
N GLY A 222 -11.20 9.34 -10.74
CA GLY A 222 -11.64 10.66 -10.28
C GLY A 222 -10.46 11.57 -9.88
N PRO A 223 -9.70 12.13 -10.84
CA PRO A 223 -8.63 13.06 -10.52
C PRO A 223 -9.16 14.29 -9.78
N PRO A 224 -8.43 14.85 -8.79
CA PRO A 224 -8.82 16.07 -8.12
C PRO A 224 -8.95 17.23 -9.12
N ALA A 225 -10.10 17.93 -9.06
CA ALA A 225 -10.35 19.05 -9.95
C ALA A 225 -9.44 20.24 -9.67
N ASP A 226 -9.00 20.93 -10.71
CA ASP A 226 -8.21 22.16 -10.64
C ASP A 226 -9.14 23.39 -10.65
N ASP A 227 -9.95 23.54 -9.62
CA ASP A 227 -11.02 24.55 -9.50
C ASP A 227 -10.85 25.52 -8.31
N GLY A 228 -9.71 25.39 -7.60
CA GLY A 228 -9.42 26.19 -6.41
C GLY A 228 -10.22 25.82 -5.16
N SER A 229 -11.13 24.85 -5.24
CA SER A 229 -11.84 24.35 -4.06
C SER A 229 -10.92 23.54 -3.14
N MET A 230 -11.24 23.51 -1.84
CA MET A 230 -10.48 22.71 -0.88
C MET A 230 -10.74 21.22 -1.09
N LYS A 231 -9.66 20.45 -1.25
CA LYS A 231 -9.69 18.99 -1.42
C LYS A 231 -9.49 18.29 -0.07
N ALA A 232 -9.79 17.00 -0.01
CA ALA A 232 -9.43 16.17 1.13
C ALA A 232 -7.91 16.27 1.41
N GLY A 233 -7.54 16.48 2.67
CA GLY A 233 -6.15 16.79 3.06
C GLY A 233 -5.80 18.28 3.07
N GLY A 234 -6.72 19.18 2.65
CA GLY A 234 -6.62 20.62 2.82
C GLY A 234 -6.00 21.42 1.67
N ALA A 235 -5.56 20.78 0.58
CA ALA A 235 -5.00 21.46 -0.58
C ALA A 235 -6.10 22.18 -1.41
N THR A 236 -5.76 23.33 -2.02
CA THR A 236 -6.56 24.01 -3.04
C THR A 236 -6.04 23.78 -4.46
N ALA A 237 -4.84 23.22 -4.57
CA ALA A 237 -4.29 22.65 -5.81
C ALA A 237 -5.03 21.35 -6.16
N PRO A 238 -4.87 20.81 -7.39
CA PRO A 238 -5.43 19.51 -7.75
C PRO A 238 -4.71 18.34 -7.07
N HIS A 239 -4.67 18.36 -5.74
CA HIS A 239 -4.06 17.36 -4.87
C HIS A 239 -5.03 16.94 -3.77
N ALA A 240 -5.28 15.65 -3.62
CA ALA A 240 -6.09 15.13 -2.55
C ALA A 240 -5.38 14.02 -1.78
N ILE A 241 -5.65 13.89 -0.49
CA ILE A 241 -5.17 12.80 0.36
C ILE A 241 -6.38 12.08 0.94
N TYR A 242 -6.37 10.75 0.89
CA TYR A 242 -7.40 9.91 1.47
C TYR A 242 -6.83 8.81 2.35
N ASN A 243 -7.54 8.50 3.43
CA ASN A 243 -7.37 7.23 4.11
C ASN A 243 -8.03 6.13 3.31
N ILE A 244 -7.36 5.01 3.16
CA ILE A 244 -7.90 3.81 2.56
C ILE A 244 -7.74 2.63 3.52
N GLY A 245 -8.84 2.25 4.15
CA GLY A 245 -8.91 1.29 5.24
C GLY A 245 -10.30 0.67 5.31
N ASN A 246 -10.52 -0.24 6.27
CA ASN A 246 -11.80 -0.91 6.48
C ASN A 246 -12.75 -0.09 7.39
N SER A 247 -12.25 0.98 8.00
CA SER A 247 -12.97 1.74 9.03
C SER A 247 -13.49 0.85 10.19
N ARG A 248 -12.71 -0.18 10.50
CA ARG A 248 -12.94 -1.11 11.62
C ARG A 248 -11.61 -1.52 12.23
N SER A 249 -11.50 -1.40 13.52
CA SER A 249 -10.31 -1.81 14.27
C SER A 249 -10.54 -3.21 14.84
N GLU A 250 -9.76 -4.18 14.39
CA GLU A 250 -9.85 -5.58 14.79
C GLU A 250 -8.76 -5.92 15.81
N ASP A 251 -9.11 -6.67 16.85
CA ASP A 251 -8.15 -7.20 17.81
C ASP A 251 -7.23 -8.24 17.16
N LEU A 252 -5.93 -8.15 17.42
CA LEU A 252 -4.96 -9.08 16.86
C LEU A 252 -5.25 -10.54 17.24
N MET A 253 -5.73 -10.77 18.49
CA MET A 253 -6.13 -12.11 18.94
C MET A 253 -7.33 -12.65 18.14
N ARG A 254 -8.26 -11.78 17.72
CA ARG A 254 -9.36 -12.21 16.84
C ARG A 254 -8.85 -12.70 15.49
N VAL A 255 -7.81 -12.05 14.95
CA VAL A 255 -7.16 -12.51 13.71
C VAL A 255 -6.50 -13.88 13.90
N VAL A 256 -5.82 -14.09 15.04
CA VAL A 256 -5.23 -15.40 15.39
C VAL A 256 -6.29 -16.48 15.47
N GLU A 257 -7.42 -16.24 16.14
CA GLU A 257 -8.54 -17.20 16.21
C GLU A 257 -9.08 -17.60 14.83
N LEU A 258 -9.25 -16.61 13.94
CA LEU A 258 -9.72 -16.87 12.57
C LEU A 258 -8.69 -17.66 11.75
N LEU A 259 -7.40 -17.40 11.94
CA LEU A 259 -6.33 -18.16 11.32
C LEU A 259 -6.28 -19.60 11.86
N GLU A 260 -6.46 -19.80 13.17
CA GLU A 260 -6.59 -21.15 13.76
C GLU A 260 -7.74 -21.94 13.12
N GLN A 261 -8.91 -21.30 12.99
CA GLN A 261 -10.08 -21.91 12.35
C GLN A 261 -9.79 -22.26 10.89
N ALA A 262 -9.21 -21.34 10.12
CA ALA A 262 -8.94 -21.53 8.69
C ALA A 262 -7.80 -22.55 8.42
N THR A 263 -6.80 -22.60 9.31
CA THR A 263 -5.68 -23.55 9.16
C THR A 263 -5.94 -24.90 9.78
N GLY A 264 -6.88 -25.00 10.74
CA GLY A 264 -7.10 -26.19 11.57
C GLY A 264 -5.97 -26.45 12.57
N ARG A 265 -5.15 -25.45 12.87
CA ARG A 265 -4.00 -25.53 13.78
C ARG A 265 -4.17 -24.57 14.94
N LYS A 266 -3.62 -24.92 16.12
CA LYS A 266 -3.59 -24.04 17.29
C LYS A 266 -2.31 -23.23 17.33
N ALA A 267 -2.43 -21.95 17.68
CA ALA A 267 -1.30 -21.05 17.81
C ALA A 267 -0.48 -21.33 19.07
N LEU A 268 0.81 -21.39 18.93
CA LEU A 268 1.78 -21.38 20.02
C LEU A 268 2.25 -19.94 20.23
N CYS A 269 1.48 -19.14 20.97
CA CYS A 269 1.80 -17.73 21.15
C CYS A 269 3.06 -17.53 22.00
N SER A 270 4.02 -16.75 21.48
CA SER A 270 5.22 -16.30 22.19
C SER A 270 5.12 -14.79 22.44
N PRO A 271 4.90 -14.34 23.68
CA PRO A 271 4.82 -12.91 23.98
C PRO A 271 6.16 -12.20 23.71
N GLU A 272 6.08 -11.08 22.97
CA GLU A 272 7.23 -10.24 22.64
C GLU A 272 6.97 -8.80 23.07
N PRO A 273 7.99 -8.03 23.43
CA PRO A 273 7.83 -6.61 23.72
C PRO A 273 7.37 -5.84 22.48
N MET A 274 6.70 -4.70 22.71
CA MET A 274 6.33 -3.80 21.62
C MET A 274 7.56 -3.33 20.86
N GLN A 275 7.51 -3.38 19.54
CA GLN A 275 8.63 -2.99 18.70
C GLN A 275 8.74 -1.46 18.57
N PRO A 276 9.97 -0.90 18.48
CA PRO A 276 10.15 0.53 18.21
C PRO A 276 9.45 0.97 16.94
N GLY A 277 8.73 2.09 17.00
CA GLY A 277 8.01 2.66 15.88
C GLY A 277 6.64 2.03 15.58
N ASP A 278 6.26 0.95 16.27
CA ASP A 278 4.90 0.40 16.19
C ASP A 278 3.93 1.27 17.02
N VAL A 279 2.66 1.27 16.60
CA VAL A 279 1.55 1.91 17.30
C VAL A 279 0.61 0.84 17.84
N LYS A 280 -0.04 1.10 19.00
CA LYS A 280 -0.94 0.12 19.63
C LYS A 280 -2.21 -0.10 18.80
N ASP A 281 -2.85 1.00 18.38
CA ASP A 281 -4.14 0.97 17.70
C ASP A 281 -4.11 1.76 16.40
N THR A 282 -4.75 1.24 15.35
CA THR A 282 -5.02 1.98 14.11
C THR A 282 -6.49 1.85 13.72
N PHE A 283 -7.09 2.98 13.30
CA PHE A 283 -8.47 3.04 12.89
C PHE A 283 -8.65 4.19 11.89
N ALA A 284 -9.08 3.89 10.68
CA ALA A 284 -9.25 4.85 9.59
C ALA A 284 -10.60 5.57 9.66
N ASP A 285 -10.62 6.90 9.59
CA ASP A 285 -11.77 7.63 9.09
C ASP A 285 -11.70 7.64 7.56
N ILE A 286 -12.67 7.00 6.91
CA ILE A 286 -12.76 6.90 5.45
C ILE A 286 -13.85 7.80 4.86
N SER A 287 -14.44 8.71 5.66
CA SER A 287 -15.56 9.55 5.23
C SER A 287 -15.25 10.40 3.99
N ALA A 288 -14.02 10.87 3.86
CA ALA A 288 -13.60 11.65 2.71
C ALA A 288 -13.60 10.83 1.41
N ILE A 289 -12.99 9.64 1.41
CA ILE A 289 -12.95 8.78 0.21
C ILE A 289 -14.32 8.17 -0.11
N GLU A 290 -15.16 7.91 0.91
CA GLU A 290 -16.56 7.49 0.72
C GLU A 290 -17.35 8.57 0.02
N ARG A 291 -17.26 9.82 0.49
CA ARG A 291 -17.99 10.97 -0.08
C ARG A 291 -17.57 11.26 -1.52
N ASP A 292 -16.25 11.28 -1.79
CA ASP A 292 -15.72 11.79 -3.05
C ASP A 292 -15.62 10.68 -4.14
N HIS A 293 -15.47 9.41 -3.73
CA HIS A 293 -15.25 8.29 -4.64
C HIS A 293 -16.20 7.10 -4.43
N GLY A 294 -17.12 7.19 -3.47
CA GLY A 294 -18.08 6.11 -3.17
C GLY A 294 -17.43 4.85 -2.59
N PHE A 295 -16.18 4.93 -2.09
CA PHE A 295 -15.47 3.79 -1.54
C PHE A 295 -16.14 3.24 -0.30
N LYS A 296 -16.50 1.96 -0.32
CA LYS A 296 -17.10 1.22 0.79
C LYS A 296 -16.46 -0.16 0.88
N PRO A 297 -15.56 -0.40 1.85
CA PRO A 297 -15.02 -1.72 2.07
C PRO A 297 -16.14 -2.69 2.48
N ALA A 298 -16.20 -3.84 1.84
CA ALA A 298 -17.29 -4.81 2.01
C ALA A 298 -16.83 -6.10 2.67
N THR A 299 -15.53 -6.44 2.59
CA THR A 299 -15.00 -7.73 3.07
C THR A 299 -14.65 -7.65 4.55
N THR A 300 -15.33 -8.46 5.36
CA THR A 300 -15.01 -8.59 6.79
C THR A 300 -13.73 -9.41 6.98
N ILE A 301 -13.08 -9.25 8.15
CA ILE A 301 -11.89 -10.06 8.49
C ILE A 301 -12.23 -11.56 8.52
N ALA A 302 -13.44 -11.93 8.94
CA ALA A 302 -13.91 -13.31 9.00
C ALA A 302 -14.06 -13.95 7.61
N GLU A 303 -14.37 -13.15 6.58
CA GLU A 303 -14.46 -13.62 5.20
C GLU A 303 -13.10 -13.60 4.50
N GLY A 304 -12.26 -12.60 4.77
CA GLY A 304 -10.99 -12.41 4.08
C GLY A 304 -9.90 -13.37 4.55
N VAL A 305 -9.88 -13.74 5.85
CA VAL A 305 -8.85 -14.64 6.40
C VAL A 305 -8.90 -16.03 5.76
N PRO A 306 -10.05 -16.73 5.66
CA PRO A 306 -10.10 -18.01 4.96
C PRO A 306 -9.63 -17.92 3.50
N ARG A 307 -10.07 -16.91 2.75
CA ARG A 307 -9.63 -16.68 1.35
C ARG A 307 -8.11 -16.52 1.23
N PHE A 308 -7.49 -15.85 2.21
CA PHE A 308 -6.04 -15.72 2.25
C PHE A 308 -5.35 -17.05 2.53
N VAL A 309 -5.84 -17.83 3.50
CA VAL A 309 -5.26 -19.13 3.87
C VAL A 309 -5.38 -20.14 2.72
N ASP A 310 -6.53 -20.17 2.03
CA ASP A 310 -6.74 -21.02 0.86
C ASP A 310 -5.76 -20.69 -0.26
N TRP A 311 -5.61 -19.39 -0.58
CA TRP A 311 -4.61 -18.94 -1.54
C TRP A 311 -3.17 -19.27 -1.10
N TYR A 312 -2.85 -19.12 0.20
CA TYR A 312 -1.52 -19.42 0.73
C TYR A 312 -1.18 -20.90 0.55
N ARG A 313 -2.13 -21.78 0.84
CA ARG A 313 -1.98 -23.23 0.60
C ARG A 313 -1.78 -23.55 -0.87
N GLU A 314 -2.62 -23.02 -1.74
CA GLU A 314 -2.50 -23.20 -3.18
C GLU A 314 -1.13 -22.74 -3.70
N TYR A 315 -0.69 -21.56 -3.27
CA TYR A 315 0.60 -20.98 -3.69
C TYR A 315 1.79 -21.84 -3.25
N HIS A 316 1.75 -22.44 -2.06
CA HIS A 316 2.82 -23.28 -1.52
C HIS A 316 2.63 -24.78 -1.81
N GLY A 317 1.53 -25.22 -2.40
CA GLY A 317 1.23 -26.61 -2.70
C GLY A 317 1.02 -27.47 -1.46
N ILE A 318 0.41 -26.92 -0.39
CA ILE A 318 0.21 -27.61 0.91
C ILE A 318 -1.25 -27.61 1.34
#